data_2e764124b0a55fc8c6aa296ea5bce86b
#
_entry.id   2e764124b0a55fc8c6aa296ea5bce86b
#
_cell.length_a   1.000
_cell.length_b   1.000
_cell.length_c   1.000
_cell.angle_alpha   90.00
_cell.angle_beta   90.00
_cell.angle_gamma   90.00
#
_symmetry.space_group_name_H-M   'P 1'
#
loop_
_entity.id
_entity.type
_entity.pdbx_description
1 polymer ?
#
loop_
_entity_poly.entity_id
_entity_poly.type
_entity_poly.pdbx_seq_one_letter_code
_entity_poly.pdbx_strand_id
1 'polypeptide(L)'
;MASTTLMNLSSTALYISFIFYLIAILPFGLSIKSKTKSFVYAGISLTSLGFIFQIFYFISRWYVIGHAPVSNLYEFMTFFGIMLIASFLILFYMYRQSIIGLFTLPVVLLTLGFANTFSSDVAPLIPALQSEWLTIHVLTVAFSSAVLSISFVTGIIYLLKVIALNEKSIRAFFLELVMYFLVTVFGFIILTGIFSFTDYTKAITFEDTNSIQETLEYNIPIIVAPSNIITEQEGLTDVPLWVNAKKLNTILWSFLVGTVLYLIIRLVTRKKIISLLKPLSNKVNIDLMDEITYRAVVIGFPLFALGGLIFAMIWAHIAWGRFWGWDPKEVWALITFLFYATFLHLRFGKNWIGEKSAWMAIGGFGIIVFNQVFVNLVIAGLHSYA
;
A
#
# COMPACT_ATOMS: atom_id res chain seq x y z
N MET A 1 7.75 -27.36 -18.42
CA MET A 1 7.58 -28.01 -17.11
C MET A 1 8.39 -27.34 -15.99
N ALA A 2 9.72 -27.23 -16.04
CA ALA A 2 10.51 -26.64 -14.96
C ALA A 2 10.15 -25.18 -14.62
N SER A 3 9.93 -24.32 -15.62
CA SER A 3 9.54 -22.92 -15.44
C SER A 3 8.15 -22.77 -14.80
N THR A 4 7.18 -23.58 -15.22
CA THR A 4 5.82 -23.57 -14.65
C THR A 4 5.82 -24.04 -13.19
N THR A 5 6.61 -25.09 -12.88
CA THR A 5 6.77 -25.57 -11.51
C THR A 5 7.41 -24.50 -10.61
N LEU A 6 8.45 -23.82 -11.10
CA LEU A 6 9.12 -22.75 -10.34
C LEU A 6 8.21 -21.54 -10.14
N MET A 7 7.37 -21.18 -11.12
CA MET A 7 6.37 -20.13 -10.97
C MET A 7 5.33 -20.45 -9.89
N ASN A 8 4.83 -21.70 -9.88
CA ASN A 8 3.89 -22.16 -8.85
C ASN A 8 4.53 -22.19 -7.45
N LEU A 9 5.80 -22.61 -7.34
CA LEU A 9 6.56 -22.55 -6.09
C LEU A 9 6.76 -21.10 -5.63
N SER A 10 7.03 -20.20 -6.56
CA SER A 10 7.14 -18.76 -6.29
C SER A 10 5.85 -18.23 -5.66
N SER A 11 4.71 -18.43 -6.30
CA SER A 11 3.41 -18.00 -5.78
C SER A 11 3.10 -18.62 -4.40
N THR A 12 3.39 -19.92 -4.23
CA THR A 12 3.23 -20.62 -2.95
C THR A 12 4.11 -19.98 -1.86
N ALA A 13 5.34 -19.59 -2.17
CA ALA A 13 6.23 -18.93 -1.23
C ALA A 13 5.69 -17.55 -0.78
N LEU A 14 5.05 -16.80 -1.67
CA LEU A 14 4.39 -15.55 -1.32
C LEU A 14 3.23 -15.79 -0.33
N TYR A 15 2.38 -16.81 -0.56
CA TYR A 15 1.31 -17.17 0.39
C TYR A 15 1.87 -17.62 1.75
N ILE A 16 2.94 -18.41 1.76
CA ILE A 16 3.61 -18.83 2.99
C ILE A 16 4.14 -17.60 3.74
N SER A 17 4.75 -16.64 3.05
CA SER A 17 5.25 -15.40 3.68
C SER A 17 4.10 -14.61 4.33
N PHE A 18 2.97 -14.49 3.64
CA PHE A 18 1.76 -13.84 4.17
C PHE A 18 1.28 -14.49 5.46
N ILE A 19 1.24 -15.84 5.52
CA ILE A 19 0.85 -16.60 6.72
C ILE A 19 1.84 -16.34 7.86
N PHE A 20 3.15 -16.36 7.59
CA PHE A 20 4.14 -16.04 8.62
C PHE A 20 3.97 -14.63 9.19
N TYR A 21 3.70 -13.63 8.36
CA TYR A 21 3.46 -12.26 8.82
C TYR A 21 2.17 -12.15 9.63
N LEU A 22 1.11 -12.85 9.23
CA LEU A 22 -0.15 -12.88 9.97
C LEU A 22 0.04 -13.50 11.37
N ILE A 23 0.74 -14.64 11.46
CA ILE A 23 1.02 -15.31 12.72
C ILE A 23 1.95 -14.45 13.60
N ALA A 24 2.92 -13.74 13.01
CA ALA A 24 3.89 -12.92 13.74
C ALA A 24 3.25 -11.74 14.51
N ILE A 25 2.06 -11.29 14.12
CA ILE A 25 1.30 -10.25 14.85
C ILE A 25 1.01 -10.70 16.27
N LEU A 26 0.67 -11.97 16.49
CA LEU A 26 0.29 -12.50 17.80
C LEU A 26 1.43 -12.39 18.83
N PRO A 27 2.63 -12.94 18.58
CA PRO A 27 3.73 -12.82 19.52
C PRO A 27 4.19 -11.36 19.69
N PHE A 28 4.15 -10.50 18.66
CA PHE A 28 4.43 -9.07 18.86
C PHE A 28 3.39 -8.43 19.79
N GLY A 29 2.10 -8.73 19.63
CA GLY A 29 1.04 -8.24 20.52
C GLY A 29 1.22 -8.72 21.95
N LEU A 30 1.56 -10.01 22.15
CA LEU A 30 1.83 -10.59 23.48
C LEU A 30 3.07 -9.98 24.12
N SER A 31 4.10 -9.63 23.34
CA SER A 31 5.34 -9.03 23.84
C SER A 31 5.13 -7.67 24.52
N ILE A 32 4.08 -6.94 24.16
CA ILE A 32 3.74 -5.64 24.77
C ILE A 32 3.21 -5.82 26.20
N LYS A 33 2.45 -6.89 26.43
CA LYS A 33 1.88 -7.21 27.74
C LYS A 33 2.84 -7.97 28.63
N SER A 34 3.57 -8.92 28.07
CA SER A 34 4.51 -9.79 28.76
C SER A 34 5.89 -9.12 28.95
N LYS A 35 6.55 -9.41 30.06
CA LYS A 35 7.96 -9.04 30.29
C LYS A 35 8.94 -10.03 29.61
N THR A 36 8.44 -11.11 29.04
CA THR A 36 9.25 -12.22 28.48
C THR A 36 9.75 -11.87 27.09
N LYS A 37 11.07 -11.86 26.91
CA LYS A 37 11.70 -11.62 25.59
C LYS A 37 11.40 -12.70 24.55
N SER A 38 10.96 -13.90 24.99
CA SER A 38 10.63 -15.01 24.10
C SER A 38 9.61 -14.66 23.03
N PHE A 39 8.57 -13.87 23.37
CA PHE A 39 7.58 -13.43 22.39
C PHE A 39 8.17 -12.46 21.35
N VAL A 40 9.12 -11.60 21.76
CA VAL A 40 9.83 -10.73 20.81
C VAL A 40 10.64 -11.55 19.82
N TYR A 41 11.39 -12.55 20.32
CA TYR A 41 12.17 -13.45 19.45
C TYR A 41 11.26 -14.29 18.53
N ALA A 42 10.14 -14.79 19.03
CA ALA A 42 9.17 -15.51 18.19
C ALA A 42 8.63 -14.63 17.08
N GLY A 43 8.21 -13.40 17.38
CA GLY A 43 7.72 -12.44 16.39
C GLY A 43 8.76 -12.12 15.31
N ILE A 44 9.99 -11.82 15.72
CA ILE A 44 11.05 -11.49 14.75
C ILE A 44 11.50 -12.70 13.94
N SER A 45 11.55 -13.90 14.53
CA SER A 45 11.89 -15.12 13.80
C SER A 45 10.85 -15.47 12.74
N LEU A 46 9.55 -15.40 13.08
CA LEU A 46 8.48 -15.60 12.12
C LEU A 46 8.52 -14.56 10.99
N THR A 47 8.74 -13.28 11.33
CA THR A 47 8.86 -12.22 10.33
C THR A 47 10.07 -12.45 9.42
N SER A 48 11.21 -12.86 9.97
CA SER A 48 12.42 -13.16 9.18
C SER A 48 12.23 -14.37 8.27
N LEU A 49 11.54 -15.42 8.73
CA LEU A 49 11.19 -16.57 7.90
C LEU A 49 10.25 -16.16 6.76
N GLY A 50 9.20 -15.38 7.07
CA GLY A 50 8.32 -14.81 6.05
C GLY A 50 9.08 -13.99 5.01
N PHE A 51 10.05 -13.19 5.46
CA PHE A 51 10.90 -12.38 4.58
C PHE A 51 11.77 -13.26 3.64
N ILE A 52 12.34 -14.35 4.15
CA ILE A 52 13.11 -15.30 3.33
C ILE A 52 12.22 -15.91 2.22
N PHE A 53 10.99 -16.33 2.55
CA PHE A 53 10.04 -16.83 1.55
C PHE A 53 9.64 -15.76 0.54
N GLN A 54 9.50 -14.51 0.97
CA GLN A 54 9.15 -13.41 0.08
C GLN A 54 10.32 -13.03 -0.85
N ILE A 55 11.56 -13.11 -0.39
CA ILE A 55 12.76 -12.98 -1.23
C ILE A 55 12.85 -14.14 -2.22
N PHE A 56 12.57 -15.37 -1.79
CA PHE A 56 12.52 -16.52 -2.69
C PHE A 56 11.47 -16.34 -3.79
N TYR A 57 10.27 -15.83 -3.45
CA TYR A 57 9.25 -15.44 -4.43
C TYR A 57 9.82 -14.48 -5.46
N PHE A 58 10.45 -13.40 -5.02
CA PHE A 58 10.95 -12.34 -5.90
C PHE A 58 12.04 -12.85 -6.84
N ILE A 59 13.03 -13.57 -6.32
CA ILE A 59 14.15 -14.09 -7.10
C ILE A 59 13.68 -15.17 -8.10
N SER A 60 12.84 -16.11 -7.67
CA SER A 60 12.35 -17.18 -8.53
C SER A 60 11.45 -16.65 -9.63
N ARG A 61 10.59 -15.67 -9.33
CA ARG A 61 9.78 -15.00 -10.35
C ARG A 61 10.67 -14.25 -11.35
N TRP A 62 11.65 -13.48 -10.87
CA TRP A 62 12.62 -12.79 -11.73
C TRP A 62 13.32 -13.76 -12.69
N TYR A 63 13.80 -14.88 -12.15
CA TYR A 63 14.47 -15.89 -12.97
C TYR A 63 13.56 -16.47 -14.07
N VAL A 64 12.28 -16.73 -13.76
CA VAL A 64 11.32 -17.30 -14.73
C VAL A 64 10.91 -16.31 -15.81
N ILE A 65 10.66 -15.04 -15.45
CA ILE A 65 10.17 -14.03 -16.39
C ILE A 65 11.30 -13.31 -17.14
N GLY A 66 12.55 -13.44 -16.68
CA GLY A 66 13.74 -12.86 -17.34
C GLY A 66 13.98 -11.37 -17.08
N HIS A 67 13.14 -10.73 -16.27
CA HIS A 67 13.30 -9.32 -15.86
C HIS A 67 12.85 -9.12 -14.42
N ALA A 68 13.19 -7.97 -13.81
CA ALA A 68 12.76 -7.66 -12.46
C ALA A 68 11.21 -7.64 -12.39
N PRO A 69 10.58 -8.35 -11.42
CA PRO A 69 9.13 -8.41 -11.29
C PRO A 69 8.60 -7.12 -10.65
N VAL A 70 8.54 -6.06 -11.45
CA VAL A 70 8.07 -4.72 -11.08
C VAL A 70 7.34 -4.03 -12.25
N SER A 71 6.90 -4.80 -13.23
CA SER A 71 6.33 -4.31 -14.49
C SER A 71 4.84 -3.98 -14.41
N ASN A 72 4.12 -4.56 -13.45
CA ASN A 72 2.70 -4.31 -13.22
C ASN A 72 2.43 -3.99 -11.74
N LEU A 73 1.19 -3.63 -11.41
CA LEU A 73 0.83 -3.20 -10.06
C LEU A 73 0.92 -4.34 -9.02
N TYR A 74 0.60 -5.59 -9.41
CA TYR A 74 0.80 -6.76 -8.56
C TYR A 74 2.26 -6.92 -8.15
N GLU A 75 3.17 -6.89 -9.12
CA GLU A 75 4.60 -7.06 -8.90
C GLU A 75 5.20 -5.90 -8.11
N PHE A 76 4.79 -4.67 -8.44
CA PHE A 76 5.24 -3.47 -7.73
C PHE A 76 4.82 -3.51 -6.25
N MET A 77 3.57 -3.83 -5.96
CA MET A 77 3.05 -3.87 -4.59
C MET A 77 3.66 -5.03 -3.77
N THR A 78 3.90 -6.18 -4.39
CA THR A 78 4.59 -7.30 -3.71
C THR A 78 6.03 -6.93 -3.37
N PHE A 79 6.75 -6.24 -4.28
CA PHE A 79 8.10 -5.73 -4.02
C PHE A 79 8.10 -4.61 -2.97
N PHE A 80 7.14 -3.71 -3.00
CA PHE A 80 6.97 -2.70 -1.96
C PHE A 80 6.79 -3.34 -0.58
N GLY A 81 6.00 -4.42 -0.49
CA GLY A 81 5.87 -5.23 0.73
C GLY A 81 7.19 -5.82 1.22
N ILE A 82 8.04 -6.34 0.31
CA ILE A 82 9.41 -6.80 0.63
C ILE A 82 10.23 -5.69 1.27
N MET A 83 10.23 -4.51 0.64
CA MET A 83 11.02 -3.37 1.13
C MET A 83 10.49 -2.83 2.45
N LEU A 84 9.18 -2.93 2.71
CA LEU A 84 8.59 -2.54 3.99
C LEU A 84 9.04 -3.46 5.13
N ILE A 85 9.06 -4.77 4.90
CA ILE A 85 9.60 -5.74 5.87
C ILE A 85 11.09 -5.54 6.06
N ALA A 86 11.86 -5.36 4.98
CA ALA A 86 13.30 -5.08 5.09
C ALA A 86 13.56 -3.83 5.96
N SER A 87 12.84 -2.74 5.70
CA SER A 87 12.93 -1.50 6.50
C SER A 87 12.58 -1.74 7.96
N PHE A 88 11.52 -2.49 8.23
CA PHE A 88 11.16 -2.88 9.60
C PHE A 88 12.26 -3.71 10.27
N LEU A 89 12.79 -4.74 9.60
CA LEU A 89 13.83 -5.61 10.18
C LEU A 89 15.09 -4.80 10.53
N ILE A 90 15.55 -3.92 9.64
CA ILE A 90 16.68 -3.02 9.89
C ILE A 90 16.42 -2.18 11.15
N LEU A 91 15.27 -1.53 11.25
CA LEU A 91 14.91 -0.71 12.39
C LEU A 91 14.75 -1.53 13.66
N PHE A 92 14.20 -2.74 13.57
CA PHE A 92 14.12 -3.62 14.73
C PHE A 92 15.51 -3.99 15.27
N TYR A 93 16.46 -4.31 14.40
CA TYR A 93 17.83 -4.61 14.85
C TYR A 93 18.53 -3.40 15.47
N MET A 94 18.22 -2.17 15.01
CA MET A 94 18.77 -0.93 15.58
C MET A 94 18.14 -0.54 16.91
N TYR A 95 16.79 -0.60 17.01
CA TYR A 95 16.05 -0.01 18.15
C TYR A 95 15.40 -1.02 19.07
N ARG A 96 15.28 -2.28 18.67
CA ARG A 96 14.67 -3.39 19.44
C ARG A 96 13.23 -3.11 19.91
N GLN A 97 12.44 -2.36 19.13
CA GLN A 97 11.07 -1.97 19.44
C GLN A 97 10.06 -2.90 18.75
N SER A 98 9.53 -3.87 19.50
CA SER A 98 8.54 -4.84 18.97
C SER A 98 7.22 -4.22 18.54
N ILE A 99 6.85 -3.06 19.12
CA ILE A 99 5.62 -2.37 18.74
C ILE A 99 5.65 -1.89 17.28
N ILE A 100 6.80 -1.53 16.74
CA ILE A 100 6.93 -1.15 15.33
C ILE A 100 6.50 -2.34 14.45
N GLY A 101 6.94 -3.57 14.78
CA GLY A 101 6.51 -4.78 14.07
C GLY A 101 5.02 -5.02 14.14
N LEU A 102 4.42 -4.83 15.32
CA LEU A 102 2.98 -4.99 15.51
C LEU A 102 2.16 -4.07 14.59
N PHE A 103 2.62 -2.86 14.32
CA PHE A 103 1.92 -1.91 13.45
C PHE A 103 2.39 -1.96 11.99
N THR A 104 3.61 -2.39 11.70
CA THR A 104 4.10 -2.54 10.31
C THR A 104 3.48 -3.77 9.64
N LEU A 105 3.38 -4.91 10.34
CA LEU A 105 2.86 -6.14 9.74
C LEU A 105 1.43 -6.01 9.19
N PRO A 106 0.46 -5.38 9.87
CA PRO A 106 -0.84 -5.10 9.28
C PRO A 106 -0.76 -4.28 7.98
N VAL A 107 0.12 -3.27 7.90
CA VAL A 107 0.31 -2.47 6.68
C VAL A 107 0.86 -3.34 5.55
N VAL A 108 1.84 -4.21 5.84
CA VAL A 108 2.38 -5.18 4.88
C VAL A 108 1.31 -6.15 4.39
N LEU A 109 0.51 -6.72 5.31
CA LEU A 109 -0.57 -7.64 4.96
C LEU A 109 -1.64 -6.97 4.09
N LEU A 110 -1.99 -5.71 4.39
CA LEU A 110 -2.89 -4.93 3.54
C LEU A 110 -2.26 -4.68 2.16
N THR A 111 -0.98 -4.38 2.09
CA THR A 111 -0.27 -4.19 0.81
C THR A 111 -0.25 -5.47 -0.02
N LEU A 112 0.09 -6.62 0.56
CA LEU A 112 0.13 -7.90 -0.13
C LEU A 112 -1.27 -8.39 -0.50
N GLY A 113 -2.26 -8.21 0.38
CA GLY A 113 -3.66 -8.52 0.11
C GLY A 113 -4.21 -7.67 -1.03
N PHE A 114 -3.89 -6.38 -1.04
CA PHE A 114 -4.24 -5.47 -2.13
C PHE A 114 -3.55 -5.86 -3.44
N ALA A 115 -2.26 -6.22 -3.42
CA ALA A 115 -1.56 -6.73 -4.59
C ALA A 115 -2.29 -7.94 -5.20
N ASN A 116 -2.75 -8.86 -4.38
CA ASN A 116 -3.44 -10.08 -4.83
C ASN A 116 -4.83 -9.83 -5.47
N THR A 117 -5.33 -8.61 -5.45
CA THR A 117 -6.56 -8.23 -6.19
C THR A 117 -6.30 -7.92 -7.67
N PHE A 118 -5.05 -7.88 -8.10
CA PHE A 118 -4.64 -7.67 -9.49
C PHE A 118 -4.16 -8.98 -10.11
N SER A 119 -4.20 -9.04 -11.46
CA SER A 119 -3.67 -10.21 -12.17
C SER A 119 -2.17 -10.40 -11.91
N SER A 120 -1.80 -11.63 -11.60
CA SER A 120 -0.41 -12.08 -11.47
C SER A 120 0.18 -12.58 -12.79
N ASP A 121 -0.58 -12.49 -13.89
CA ASP A 121 -0.16 -12.97 -15.20
C ASP A 121 1.08 -12.21 -15.70
N VAL A 122 1.91 -12.94 -16.42
CA VAL A 122 3.11 -12.39 -17.03
C VAL A 122 2.78 -11.96 -18.44
N ALA A 123 2.73 -10.65 -18.66
CA ALA A 123 2.62 -10.08 -19.99
C ALA A 123 4.01 -9.77 -20.57
N PRO A 124 4.20 -9.88 -21.90
CA PRO A 124 5.42 -9.41 -22.55
C PRO A 124 5.66 -7.93 -22.27
N LEU A 125 6.91 -7.56 -21.96
CA LEU A 125 7.25 -6.16 -21.74
C LEU A 125 7.12 -5.35 -23.02
N ILE A 126 6.37 -4.26 -22.94
CA ILE A 126 6.35 -3.24 -24.00
C ILE A 126 7.73 -2.57 -24.11
N PRO A 127 8.11 -2.03 -25.28
CA PRO A 127 9.46 -1.46 -25.49
C PRO A 127 9.89 -0.44 -24.42
N ALA A 128 8.99 0.42 -23.95
CA ALA A 128 9.27 1.41 -22.93
C ALA A 128 9.71 0.79 -21.58
N LEU A 129 9.28 -0.44 -21.27
CA LEU A 129 9.62 -1.16 -20.04
C LEU A 129 10.90 -2.02 -20.19
N GLN A 130 11.46 -2.17 -21.39
CA GLN A 130 12.67 -2.94 -21.68
C GLN A 130 13.92 -2.09 -21.41
N SER A 131 14.10 -1.63 -20.18
CA SER A 131 15.24 -0.77 -19.81
C SER A 131 15.73 -1.10 -18.41
N GLU A 132 17.02 -1.24 -18.24
CA GLU A 132 17.63 -1.40 -16.91
C GLU A 132 17.39 -0.16 -16.03
N TRP A 133 17.30 1.02 -16.64
CA TRP A 133 16.98 2.25 -15.92
C TRP A 133 15.57 2.24 -15.33
N LEU A 134 14.61 1.58 -15.97
CA LEU A 134 13.29 1.32 -15.35
C LEU A 134 13.46 0.51 -14.06
N THR A 135 14.22 -0.58 -14.13
CA THR A 135 14.47 -1.43 -12.96
C THR A 135 15.10 -0.63 -11.82
N ILE A 136 16.17 0.12 -12.11
CA ILE A 136 16.87 0.96 -11.12
C ILE A 136 15.91 2.00 -10.51
N HIS A 137 15.13 2.69 -11.35
CA HIS A 137 14.13 3.66 -10.94
C HIS A 137 13.10 3.03 -10.00
N VAL A 138 12.42 1.98 -10.45
CA VAL A 138 11.31 1.37 -9.72
C VAL A 138 11.76 0.73 -8.41
N LEU A 139 12.89 0.00 -8.41
CA LEU A 139 13.44 -0.60 -7.20
C LEU A 139 13.82 0.48 -6.17
N THR A 140 14.43 1.57 -6.61
CA THR A 140 14.84 2.66 -5.72
C THR A 140 13.64 3.42 -5.16
N VAL A 141 12.64 3.71 -5.99
CA VAL A 141 11.43 4.43 -5.53
C VAL A 141 10.57 3.57 -4.60
N ALA A 142 10.46 2.27 -4.85
CA ALA A 142 9.74 1.37 -3.95
C ALA A 142 10.45 1.25 -2.60
N PHE A 143 11.78 1.11 -2.59
CA PHE A 143 12.55 1.08 -1.35
C PHE A 143 12.44 2.40 -0.57
N SER A 144 12.62 3.53 -1.23
CA SER A 144 12.48 4.84 -0.58
C SER A 144 11.09 5.05 0.02
N SER A 145 10.04 4.69 -0.74
CA SER A 145 8.64 4.78 -0.29
C SER A 145 8.37 3.87 0.90
N ALA A 146 8.98 2.68 0.94
CA ALA A 146 8.88 1.76 2.09
C ALA A 146 9.54 2.35 3.34
N VAL A 147 10.73 2.93 3.22
CA VAL A 147 11.40 3.63 4.33
C VAL A 147 10.56 4.80 4.82
N LEU A 148 10.03 5.63 3.92
CA LEU A 148 9.13 6.74 4.26
C LEU A 148 7.86 6.24 4.97
N SER A 149 7.33 5.07 4.57
CA SER A 149 6.14 4.47 5.19
C SER A 149 6.36 4.04 6.65
N ILE A 150 7.59 3.79 7.07
CA ILE A 150 7.89 3.58 8.50
C ILE A 150 7.58 4.84 9.32
N SER A 151 7.76 6.03 8.76
CA SER A 151 7.38 7.27 9.45
C SER A 151 5.88 7.33 9.77
N PHE A 152 5.03 6.80 8.87
CA PHE A 152 3.59 6.65 9.11
C PHE A 152 3.30 5.71 10.28
N VAL A 153 3.95 4.55 10.30
CA VAL A 153 3.76 3.55 11.36
C VAL A 153 4.15 4.14 12.72
N THR A 154 5.31 4.76 12.82
CA THR A 154 5.78 5.37 14.08
C THR A 154 4.97 6.61 14.45
N GLY A 155 4.49 7.37 13.46
CA GLY A 155 3.57 8.47 13.64
C GLY A 155 2.23 8.04 14.25
N ILE A 156 1.62 6.94 13.74
CA ILE A 156 0.41 6.37 14.35
C ILE A 156 0.66 5.96 15.80
N ILE A 157 1.75 5.26 16.09
CA ILE A 157 2.10 4.81 17.45
C ILE A 157 2.25 6.03 18.37
N TYR A 158 2.92 7.09 17.90
CA TYR A 158 3.06 8.35 18.63
C TYR A 158 1.70 8.97 18.94
N LEU A 159 0.84 9.14 17.94
CA LEU A 159 -0.47 9.77 18.10
C LEU A 159 -1.42 8.95 18.99
N LEU A 160 -1.40 7.62 18.90
CA LEU A 160 -2.16 6.76 19.80
C LEU A 160 -1.79 6.97 21.28
N LYS A 161 -0.51 7.26 21.55
CA LYS A 161 -0.04 7.54 22.91
C LYS A 161 -0.47 8.91 23.41
N VAL A 162 -0.32 9.95 22.58
CA VAL A 162 -0.45 11.36 22.99
C VAL A 162 -1.88 11.87 22.93
N ILE A 163 -2.68 11.44 21.95
CA ILE A 163 -4.04 11.98 21.76
C ILE A 163 -4.97 11.51 22.89
N ALA A 164 -5.63 12.48 23.53
CA ALA A 164 -6.71 12.21 24.48
C ALA A 164 -7.96 11.72 23.75
N LEU A 165 -8.58 10.65 24.25
CA LEU A 165 -9.74 10.00 23.64
C LEU A 165 -11.08 10.58 24.17
N ASN A 166 -11.17 11.89 24.37
CA ASN A 166 -12.44 12.51 24.69
C ASN A 166 -13.31 12.63 23.42
N GLU A 167 -14.62 12.58 23.57
CA GLU A 167 -15.58 12.53 22.46
C GLU A 167 -15.52 13.75 21.52
N LYS A 168 -15.09 14.90 22.03
CA LYS A 168 -15.03 16.17 21.30
C LYS A 168 -13.64 16.47 20.68
N SER A 169 -12.68 15.54 20.76
CA SER A 169 -11.35 15.75 20.21
C SER A 169 -11.33 15.61 18.69
N ILE A 170 -11.10 16.72 17.98
CA ILE A 170 -10.93 16.73 16.52
C ILE A 170 -9.72 15.88 16.09
N ARG A 171 -8.66 15.83 16.88
CA ARG A 171 -7.47 15.00 16.65
C ARG A 171 -7.81 13.51 16.73
N ALA A 172 -8.62 13.12 17.73
CA ALA A 172 -9.10 11.74 17.84
C ALA A 172 -10.02 11.36 16.68
N PHE A 173 -10.82 12.31 16.17
CA PHE A 173 -11.63 12.08 14.96
C PHE A 173 -10.77 11.80 13.73
N PHE A 174 -9.77 12.63 13.46
CA PHE A 174 -8.89 12.41 12.29
C PHE A 174 -8.07 11.11 12.41
N LEU A 175 -7.60 10.75 13.61
CA LEU A 175 -6.91 9.49 13.81
C LEU A 175 -7.85 8.28 13.61
N GLU A 176 -9.09 8.37 14.08
CA GLU A 176 -10.12 7.35 13.82
C GLU A 176 -10.45 7.25 12.33
N LEU A 177 -10.47 8.38 11.61
CA LEU A 177 -10.66 8.41 10.16
C LEU A 177 -9.53 7.66 9.42
N VAL A 178 -8.28 7.80 9.86
CA VAL A 178 -7.15 7.01 9.32
C VAL A 178 -7.40 5.51 9.54
N MET A 179 -7.84 5.11 10.75
CA MET A 179 -8.18 3.72 11.02
C MET A 179 -9.35 3.22 10.16
N TYR A 180 -10.35 4.05 9.93
CA TYR A 180 -11.48 3.75 9.04
C TYR A 180 -11.00 3.48 7.59
N PHE A 181 -10.10 4.29 7.06
CA PHE A 181 -9.52 4.05 5.72
C PHE A 181 -8.74 2.73 5.65
N LEU A 182 -7.99 2.37 6.68
CA LEU A 182 -7.30 1.07 6.73
C LEU A 182 -8.31 -0.10 6.74
N VAL A 183 -9.42 0.05 7.48
CA VAL A 183 -10.53 -0.95 7.46
C VAL A 183 -11.21 -0.99 6.09
N THR A 184 -11.33 0.14 5.40
CA THR A 184 -11.88 0.19 4.03
C THR A 184 -11.02 -0.59 3.05
N VAL A 185 -9.68 -0.45 3.10
CA VAL A 185 -8.76 -1.26 2.29
C VAL A 185 -8.89 -2.75 2.63
N PHE A 186 -8.99 -3.09 3.91
CA PHE A 186 -9.21 -4.47 4.34
C PHE A 186 -10.56 -5.03 3.82
N GLY A 187 -11.62 -4.22 3.88
CA GLY A 187 -12.92 -4.56 3.32
C GLY A 187 -12.89 -4.84 1.82
N PHE A 188 -12.16 -4.02 1.08
CA PHE A 188 -11.93 -4.23 -0.36
C PHE A 188 -11.24 -5.57 -0.65
N ILE A 189 -10.18 -5.91 0.10
CA ILE A 189 -9.46 -7.18 -0.04
C ILE A 189 -10.39 -8.38 0.23
N ILE A 190 -11.20 -8.32 1.29
CA ILE A 190 -12.18 -9.36 1.59
C ILE A 190 -13.20 -9.51 0.47
N LEU A 191 -13.77 -8.39 0.01
CA LEU A 191 -14.78 -8.39 -1.04
C LEU A 191 -14.25 -9.04 -2.32
N THR A 192 -13.11 -8.56 -2.82
CA THR A 192 -12.50 -9.08 -4.05
C THR A 192 -12.11 -10.56 -3.89
N GLY A 193 -11.58 -10.96 -2.72
CA GLY A 193 -11.29 -12.35 -2.41
C GLY A 193 -12.54 -13.25 -2.47
N ILE A 194 -13.66 -12.85 -1.86
CA ILE A 194 -14.91 -13.62 -1.88
C ILE A 194 -15.39 -13.81 -3.34
N PHE A 195 -15.43 -12.76 -4.15
CA PHE A 195 -15.89 -12.86 -5.53
C PHE A 195 -14.91 -13.59 -6.44
N SER A 196 -13.62 -13.52 -6.19
CA SER A 196 -12.60 -14.33 -6.86
C SER A 196 -12.77 -15.84 -6.59
N PHE A 197 -13.11 -16.23 -5.34
CA PHE A 197 -13.39 -17.64 -5.00
C PHE A 197 -14.65 -18.19 -5.65
N THR A 198 -15.59 -17.34 -6.05
CA THR A 198 -16.83 -17.73 -6.71
C THR A 198 -16.77 -17.60 -8.23
N ASP A 199 -15.59 -17.28 -8.78
CA ASP A 199 -15.36 -17.01 -10.21
C ASP A 199 -16.41 -16.04 -10.80
N TYR A 200 -16.82 -15.05 -9.98
CA TYR A 200 -17.82 -14.08 -10.37
C TYR A 200 -17.28 -13.16 -11.46
N THR A 201 -17.90 -13.24 -12.64
CA THR A 201 -17.60 -12.34 -13.75
C THR A 201 -18.91 -11.96 -14.45
N LYS A 202 -19.12 -10.68 -14.68
CA LYS A 202 -20.22 -10.16 -15.52
C LYS A 202 -19.68 -9.16 -16.51
N ALA A 203 -20.14 -9.27 -17.75
CA ALA A 203 -19.75 -8.39 -18.85
C ALA A 203 -20.93 -7.47 -19.21
N ILE A 204 -20.65 -6.17 -19.39
CA ILE A 204 -21.57 -5.18 -19.96
C ILE A 204 -20.98 -4.70 -21.28
N THR A 205 -21.77 -4.77 -22.36
CA THR A 205 -21.43 -4.14 -23.64
C THR A 205 -22.16 -2.81 -23.74
N PHE A 206 -21.44 -1.77 -24.08
CA PHE A 206 -21.95 -0.41 -24.24
C PHE A 206 -21.35 0.24 -25.48
N GLU A 207 -21.98 1.32 -25.95
CA GLU A 207 -21.52 2.09 -27.09
C GLU A 207 -20.70 3.31 -26.60
N ASP A 208 -19.44 3.39 -27.02
CA ASP A 208 -18.55 4.52 -26.72
C ASP A 208 -18.96 5.77 -27.52
N THR A 209 -18.38 6.92 -27.21
CA THR A 209 -18.56 8.22 -27.87
C THR A 209 -18.35 8.20 -29.38
N ASN A 210 -17.60 7.23 -29.88
CA ASN A 210 -17.32 7.01 -31.30
C ASN A 210 -18.23 5.95 -31.95
N SER A 211 -19.33 5.55 -31.29
CA SER A 211 -20.22 4.47 -31.71
C SER A 211 -19.52 3.11 -31.88
N ILE A 212 -18.46 2.88 -31.12
CA ILE A 212 -17.75 1.61 -31.07
C ILE A 212 -18.30 0.80 -29.89
N GLN A 213 -18.61 -0.47 -30.13
CA GLN A 213 -19.04 -1.37 -29.07
C GLN A 213 -17.83 -1.80 -28.22
N GLU A 214 -17.86 -1.48 -26.92
CA GLU A 214 -16.88 -1.91 -25.95
C GLU A 214 -17.52 -2.82 -24.90
N THR A 215 -16.75 -3.80 -24.41
CA THR A 215 -17.19 -4.71 -23.35
C THR A 215 -16.37 -4.49 -22.09
N LEU A 216 -17.06 -4.24 -20.98
CA LEU A 216 -16.46 -4.02 -19.67
C LEU A 216 -16.81 -5.20 -18.75
N GLU A 217 -15.77 -5.91 -18.29
CA GLU A 217 -15.94 -7.04 -17.37
C GLU A 217 -15.85 -6.58 -15.91
N TYR A 218 -16.83 -7.02 -15.11
CA TYR A 218 -16.90 -6.76 -13.67
C TYR A 218 -16.68 -8.04 -12.88
N ASN A 219 -15.73 -8.00 -11.94
CA ASN A 219 -15.40 -9.12 -11.04
C ASN A 219 -16.07 -8.97 -9.66
N ILE A 220 -16.93 -7.98 -9.49
CA ILE A 220 -17.77 -7.71 -8.32
C ILE A 220 -19.14 -7.23 -8.81
N PRO A 221 -20.21 -7.35 -8.01
CA PRO A 221 -21.55 -6.96 -8.45
C PRO A 221 -21.63 -5.53 -8.93
N ILE A 222 -22.48 -5.30 -9.93
CA ILE A 222 -22.57 -4.03 -10.62
C ILE A 222 -23.53 -3.11 -9.86
N ILE A 223 -23.01 -2.03 -9.29
CA ILE A 223 -23.76 -0.89 -8.76
C ILE A 223 -23.77 0.20 -9.83
N VAL A 224 -22.60 0.45 -10.45
CA VAL A 224 -22.40 1.51 -11.43
C VAL A 224 -22.07 0.92 -12.77
N ALA A 225 -22.81 1.31 -13.79
CA ALA A 225 -22.59 0.93 -15.18
C ALA A 225 -22.31 2.16 -16.06
N PRO A 226 -21.68 2.02 -17.25
CA PRO A 226 -21.59 3.09 -18.21
C PRO A 226 -22.97 3.43 -18.78
N SER A 227 -23.19 4.65 -19.25
CA SER A 227 -24.35 4.99 -20.08
C SER A 227 -24.27 4.31 -21.44
N ASN A 228 -25.39 4.26 -22.18
CA ASN A 228 -25.50 3.63 -23.51
C ASN A 228 -25.26 2.11 -23.51
N ILE A 229 -25.81 1.42 -22.52
CA ILE A 229 -25.76 -0.05 -22.43
C ILE A 229 -26.55 -0.68 -23.55
N ILE A 230 -25.99 -1.72 -24.18
CA ILE A 230 -26.64 -2.52 -25.24
C ILE A 230 -27.14 -3.85 -24.65
N THR A 231 -26.51 -4.36 -23.59
CA THR A 231 -26.89 -5.62 -22.93
C THR A 231 -28.08 -5.43 -22.00
N GLU A 232 -28.87 -6.52 -21.77
CA GLU A 232 -30.00 -6.52 -20.83
C GLU A 232 -29.57 -6.29 -19.34
N GLN A 233 -28.28 -6.26 -19.03
CA GLN A 233 -27.78 -6.08 -17.66
C GLN A 233 -27.61 -4.60 -17.35
N GLU A 234 -28.48 -4.08 -16.48
CA GLU A 234 -28.42 -2.71 -15.98
C GLU A 234 -27.64 -2.64 -14.66
N GLY A 235 -26.94 -1.51 -14.44
CA GLY A 235 -26.45 -1.13 -13.13
C GLY A 235 -27.58 -0.56 -12.27
N LEU A 236 -27.35 -0.36 -10.97
CA LEU A 236 -28.27 0.42 -10.14
C LEU A 236 -28.24 1.91 -10.53
N THR A 237 -27.15 2.36 -11.11
CA THR A 237 -26.94 3.74 -11.55
C THR A 237 -26.01 3.76 -12.75
N ASP A 238 -26.37 4.55 -13.76
CA ASP A 238 -25.54 4.77 -14.94
C ASP A 238 -24.74 6.06 -14.80
N VAL A 239 -23.50 6.04 -15.33
CA VAL A 239 -22.61 7.19 -15.32
C VAL A 239 -22.19 7.57 -16.74
N PRO A 240 -21.90 8.87 -16.99
CA PRO A 240 -21.41 9.33 -18.28
C PRO A 240 -20.12 8.61 -18.69
N LEU A 241 -19.89 8.42 -19.98
CA LEU A 241 -18.76 7.69 -20.56
C LEU A 241 -17.38 8.26 -20.18
N TRP A 242 -17.30 9.53 -19.80
CA TRP A 242 -16.04 10.12 -19.29
C TRP A 242 -15.66 9.66 -17.86
N VAL A 243 -16.59 9.00 -17.15
CA VAL A 243 -16.35 8.37 -15.84
C VAL A 243 -16.07 6.89 -16.05
N ASN A 244 -14.97 6.40 -15.53
CA ASN A 244 -14.72 4.95 -15.56
C ASN A 244 -15.65 4.23 -14.57
N ALA A 245 -16.73 3.66 -15.10
CA ALA A 245 -17.79 3.00 -14.32
C ALA A 245 -17.26 1.85 -13.47
N LYS A 246 -16.37 1.00 -14.02
CA LYS A 246 -15.75 -0.13 -13.28
C LYS A 246 -14.93 0.35 -12.07
N LYS A 247 -14.15 1.40 -12.25
CA LYS A 247 -13.33 1.98 -11.15
C LYS A 247 -14.21 2.61 -10.08
N LEU A 248 -15.25 3.35 -10.48
CA LEU A 248 -16.20 3.95 -9.54
C LEU A 248 -16.98 2.88 -8.78
N ASN A 249 -17.43 1.81 -9.46
CA ASN A 249 -18.06 0.65 -8.85
C ASN A 249 -17.17 0.04 -7.75
N THR A 250 -15.89 -0.16 -8.05
CA THR A 250 -14.90 -0.69 -7.10
C THR A 250 -14.73 0.21 -5.87
N ILE A 251 -14.66 1.53 -6.07
CA ILE A 251 -14.54 2.50 -4.98
C ILE A 251 -15.79 2.47 -4.08
N LEU A 252 -16.99 2.48 -4.67
CA LEU A 252 -18.25 2.44 -3.90
C LEU A 252 -18.35 1.16 -3.07
N TRP A 253 -18.08 0.01 -3.66
CA TRP A 253 -18.06 -1.25 -2.94
C TRP A 253 -17.04 -1.28 -1.81
N SER A 254 -15.84 -0.73 -2.03
CA SER A 254 -14.79 -0.64 -1.00
C SER A 254 -15.28 0.15 0.22
N PHE A 255 -15.89 1.32 0.00
CA PHE A 255 -16.44 2.13 1.08
C PHE A 255 -17.65 1.47 1.75
N LEU A 256 -18.53 0.82 1.00
CA LEU A 256 -19.69 0.12 1.54
C LEU A 256 -19.26 -1.00 2.48
N VAL A 257 -18.41 -1.93 2.01
CA VAL A 257 -17.93 -3.06 2.82
C VAL A 257 -17.06 -2.56 3.99
N GLY A 258 -16.20 -1.57 3.74
CA GLY A 258 -15.40 -0.95 4.79
C GLY A 258 -16.25 -0.31 5.89
N THR A 259 -17.33 0.38 5.51
CA THR A 259 -18.30 0.95 6.48
C THR A 259 -19.00 -0.14 7.27
N VAL A 260 -19.47 -1.20 6.61
CA VAL A 260 -20.12 -2.34 7.29
C VAL A 260 -19.14 -2.99 8.29
N LEU A 261 -17.90 -3.26 7.88
CA LEU A 261 -16.89 -3.83 8.79
C LEU A 261 -16.58 -2.89 9.96
N TYR A 262 -16.43 -1.60 9.70
CA TYR A 262 -16.21 -0.61 10.75
C TYR A 262 -17.37 -0.57 11.74
N LEU A 263 -18.63 -0.60 11.26
CA LEU A 263 -19.81 -0.65 12.11
C LEU A 263 -19.89 -1.95 12.91
N ILE A 264 -19.57 -3.10 12.33
CA ILE A 264 -19.49 -4.39 13.03
C ILE A 264 -18.46 -4.29 14.17
N ILE A 265 -17.25 -3.79 13.91
CA ILE A 265 -16.23 -3.60 14.94
C ILE A 265 -16.78 -2.70 16.07
N ARG A 266 -17.45 -1.60 15.71
CA ARG A 266 -18.04 -0.66 16.68
C ARG A 266 -19.15 -1.28 17.50
N LEU A 267 -20.02 -2.07 16.89
CA LEU A 267 -21.14 -2.74 17.56
C LEU A 267 -20.66 -3.83 18.52
N VAL A 268 -19.73 -4.67 18.07
CA VAL A 268 -19.18 -5.79 18.85
C VAL A 268 -18.34 -5.28 20.03
N THR A 269 -17.45 -4.32 19.77
CA THR A 269 -16.52 -3.84 20.80
C THR A 269 -17.07 -2.69 21.63
N ARG A 270 -18.09 -1.99 21.13
CA ARG A 270 -18.66 -0.75 21.69
C ARG A 270 -17.63 0.37 21.87
N LYS A 271 -16.52 0.31 21.14
CA LYS A 271 -15.39 1.26 21.25
C LYS A 271 -14.93 1.72 19.87
N LYS A 272 -14.28 2.89 19.80
CA LYS A 272 -13.54 3.35 18.63
C LYS A 272 -12.30 2.47 18.44
N ILE A 273 -11.83 2.31 17.20
CA ILE A 273 -10.62 1.49 16.90
C ILE A 273 -9.41 2.07 17.64
N ILE A 274 -9.25 3.40 17.65
CA ILE A 274 -8.16 4.05 18.40
C ILE A 274 -8.22 3.72 19.89
N SER A 275 -9.44 3.55 20.47
CA SER A 275 -9.59 3.19 21.88
C SER A 275 -9.18 1.74 22.16
N LEU A 276 -9.32 0.85 21.16
CA LEU A 276 -8.85 -0.54 21.24
C LEU A 276 -7.33 -0.63 21.13
N LEU A 277 -6.71 0.22 20.29
CA LEU A 277 -5.28 0.22 20.03
C LEU A 277 -4.48 1.01 21.07
N LYS A 278 -5.07 2.04 21.69
CA LYS A 278 -4.37 2.91 22.65
C LYS A 278 -3.64 2.17 23.78
N PRO A 279 -4.19 1.11 24.40
CA PRO A 279 -3.49 0.39 25.46
C PRO A 279 -2.16 -0.21 25.01
N LEU A 280 -1.99 -0.50 23.72
CA LEU A 280 -0.75 -1.03 23.15
C LEU A 280 0.38 0.01 23.17
N SER A 281 0.04 1.29 23.09
CA SER A 281 1.02 2.39 23.11
C SER A 281 1.41 2.88 24.50
N ASN A 282 0.80 2.40 25.60
CA ASN A 282 0.99 2.93 26.95
C ASN A 282 2.44 2.93 27.44
N LYS A 283 3.24 1.93 27.07
CA LYS A 283 4.65 1.77 27.49
C LYS A 283 5.66 2.32 26.46
N VAL A 284 5.18 2.94 25.39
CA VAL A 284 6.04 3.44 24.31
C VAL A 284 6.81 4.68 24.75
N ASN A 285 8.08 4.74 24.38
CA ASN A 285 8.88 5.96 24.45
C ASN A 285 8.51 6.86 23.24
N ILE A 286 7.85 7.98 23.50
CA ILE A 286 7.39 8.91 22.46
C ILE A 286 8.53 9.63 21.77
N ASP A 287 9.61 9.97 22.49
CA ASP A 287 10.77 10.65 21.92
C ASP A 287 11.49 9.74 20.94
N LEU A 288 11.58 8.44 21.25
CA LEU A 288 12.12 7.45 20.32
C LEU A 288 11.23 7.27 19.08
N MET A 289 9.91 7.31 19.22
CA MET A 289 9.00 7.22 18.05
C MET A 289 9.13 8.45 17.14
N ASP A 290 9.22 9.65 17.73
CA ASP A 290 9.46 10.89 16.99
C ASP A 290 10.81 10.86 16.26
N GLU A 291 11.86 10.36 16.94
CA GLU A 291 13.19 10.22 16.35
C GLU A 291 13.21 9.22 15.18
N ILE A 292 12.55 8.06 15.30
CA ILE A 292 12.45 7.08 14.20
C ILE A 292 11.65 7.66 13.06
N THR A 293 10.54 8.37 13.34
CA THR A 293 9.73 9.07 12.33
C THR A 293 10.61 10.02 11.51
N TYR A 294 11.39 10.85 12.19
CA TYR A 294 12.29 11.80 11.57
C TYR A 294 13.40 11.10 10.75
N ARG A 295 14.07 10.10 11.30
CA ARG A 295 15.14 9.37 10.61
C ARG A 295 14.65 8.64 9.37
N ALA A 296 13.46 8.06 9.43
CA ALA A 296 12.84 7.44 8.25
C ALA A 296 12.67 8.45 7.11
N VAL A 297 12.24 9.69 7.44
CA VAL A 297 12.13 10.75 6.42
C VAL A 297 13.49 11.22 5.93
N VAL A 298 14.48 11.43 6.82
CA VAL A 298 15.84 11.87 6.44
C VAL A 298 16.52 10.87 5.51
N ILE A 299 16.28 9.56 5.70
CA ILE A 299 16.85 8.51 4.84
C ILE A 299 16.02 8.33 3.58
N GLY A 300 14.69 8.25 3.73
CA GLY A 300 13.78 7.97 2.61
C GLY A 300 13.71 9.11 1.60
N PHE A 301 13.74 10.37 2.04
CA PHE A 301 13.62 11.53 1.17
C PHE A 301 14.72 11.65 0.09
N PRO A 302 16.04 11.58 0.41
CA PRO A 302 17.07 11.61 -0.63
C PRO A 302 17.00 10.38 -1.55
N LEU A 303 16.68 9.19 -1.02
CA LEU A 303 16.46 8.01 -1.86
C LEU A 303 15.28 8.20 -2.81
N PHE A 304 14.20 8.87 -2.35
CA PHE A 304 13.07 9.20 -3.20
C PHE A 304 13.44 10.23 -4.27
N ALA A 305 14.24 11.23 -3.93
CA ALA A 305 14.77 12.21 -4.90
C ALA A 305 15.59 11.52 -6.00
N LEU A 306 16.45 10.57 -5.63
CA LEU A 306 17.22 9.78 -6.59
C LEU A 306 16.32 8.88 -7.44
N GLY A 307 15.52 8.02 -6.80
CA GLY A 307 14.65 7.06 -7.48
C GLY A 307 13.52 7.73 -8.22
N GLY A 308 12.68 8.49 -7.51
CA GLY A 308 11.42 9.03 -8.00
C GLY A 308 11.54 10.23 -8.94
N LEU A 309 12.69 10.93 -8.95
CA LEU A 309 12.93 12.05 -9.85
C LEU A 309 14.11 11.77 -10.79
N ILE A 310 15.34 11.64 -10.28
CA ILE A 310 16.53 11.59 -11.13
C ILE A 310 16.54 10.34 -12.02
N PHE A 311 16.40 9.15 -11.45
CA PHE A 311 16.38 7.91 -12.23
C PHE A 311 15.13 7.80 -13.09
N ALA A 312 14.00 8.30 -12.63
CA ALA A 312 12.77 8.43 -13.41
C ALA A 312 12.98 9.28 -14.67
N MET A 313 13.64 10.43 -14.54
CA MET A 313 13.95 11.33 -15.67
C MET A 313 14.87 10.65 -16.69
N ILE A 314 15.89 9.92 -16.24
CA ILE A 314 16.80 9.19 -17.13
C ILE A 314 16.02 8.12 -17.91
N TRP A 315 15.18 7.33 -17.20
CA TRP A 315 14.33 6.35 -17.86
C TRP A 315 13.33 6.98 -18.83
N ALA A 316 12.67 8.07 -18.46
CA ALA A 316 11.71 8.79 -19.30
C ALA A 316 12.39 9.30 -20.59
N HIS A 317 13.63 9.77 -20.51
CA HIS A 317 14.38 10.16 -21.69
C HIS A 317 14.65 8.99 -22.64
N ILE A 318 14.97 7.82 -22.11
CA ILE A 318 15.22 6.60 -22.93
C ILE A 318 13.89 6.10 -23.53
N ALA A 319 12.81 6.09 -22.74
CA ALA A 319 11.53 5.52 -23.16
C ALA A 319 10.75 6.43 -24.13
N TRP A 320 10.83 7.75 -23.96
CA TRP A 320 9.98 8.73 -24.66
C TRP A 320 10.73 9.91 -25.26
N GLY A 321 12.07 9.93 -25.22
CA GLY A 321 12.92 11.00 -25.79
C GLY A 321 12.87 12.32 -25.03
N ARG A 322 12.31 12.37 -23.81
CA ARG A 322 12.20 13.58 -23.00
C ARG A 322 12.38 13.25 -21.51
N PHE A 323 13.04 14.13 -20.76
CA PHE A 323 13.29 13.92 -19.34
C PHE A 323 12.04 14.10 -18.46
N TRP A 324 11.07 14.90 -18.92
CA TRP A 324 9.86 15.23 -18.17
C TRP A 324 8.72 15.57 -19.12
N GLY A 325 7.53 15.01 -18.85
CA GLY A 325 6.36 15.14 -19.72
C GLY A 325 5.10 15.65 -19.04
N TRP A 326 5.18 15.99 -17.73
CA TRP A 326 4.03 16.38 -16.93
C TRP A 326 2.94 15.29 -16.88
N ASP A 327 3.34 14.03 -17.05
CA ASP A 327 2.45 12.89 -16.85
C ASP A 327 1.95 12.87 -15.38
N PRO A 328 0.72 12.40 -15.12
CA PRO A 328 0.18 12.36 -13.76
C PRO A 328 1.11 11.72 -12.72
N LYS A 329 1.81 10.63 -13.05
CA LYS A 329 2.78 10.02 -12.14
C LYS A 329 3.99 10.89 -11.85
N GLU A 330 4.51 11.58 -12.86
CA GLU A 330 5.62 12.53 -12.69
C GLU A 330 5.19 13.68 -11.76
N VAL A 331 4.01 14.25 -12.00
CA VAL A 331 3.45 15.32 -11.17
C VAL A 331 3.28 14.87 -9.72
N TRP A 332 2.73 13.67 -9.48
CA TRP A 332 2.54 13.17 -8.12
C TRP A 332 3.85 12.73 -7.45
N ALA A 333 4.86 12.31 -8.21
CA ALA A 333 6.22 12.12 -7.70
C ALA A 333 6.82 13.46 -7.22
N LEU A 334 6.66 14.52 -8.01
CA LEU A 334 7.09 15.87 -7.62
C LEU A 334 6.33 16.36 -6.36
N ILE A 335 5.01 16.17 -6.29
CA ILE A 335 4.21 16.51 -5.09
C ILE A 335 4.72 15.76 -3.87
N THR A 336 5.00 14.45 -4.00
CA THR A 336 5.56 13.64 -2.92
C THR A 336 6.91 14.20 -2.45
N PHE A 337 7.80 14.52 -3.39
CA PHE A 337 9.09 15.13 -3.10
C PHE A 337 8.94 16.44 -2.35
N LEU A 338 8.11 17.38 -2.87
CA LEU A 338 7.89 18.69 -2.24
C LEU A 338 7.25 18.55 -0.85
N PHE A 339 6.38 17.58 -0.65
CA PHE A 339 5.78 17.34 0.66
C PHE A 339 6.84 16.92 1.70
N TYR A 340 7.72 15.96 1.38
CA TYR A 340 8.76 15.54 2.31
C TYR A 340 9.88 16.57 2.46
N ALA A 341 10.17 17.36 1.43
CA ALA A 341 11.02 18.56 1.57
C ALA A 341 10.43 19.55 2.57
N THR A 342 9.11 19.80 2.48
CA THR A 342 8.37 20.64 3.44
C THR A 342 8.41 20.05 4.85
N PHE A 343 8.24 18.73 4.99
CA PHE A 343 8.39 18.04 6.28
C PHE A 343 9.74 18.37 6.94
N LEU A 344 10.83 18.20 6.21
CA LEU A 344 12.17 18.47 6.72
C LEU A 344 12.39 19.97 6.99
N HIS A 345 11.92 20.84 6.11
CA HIS A 345 12.01 22.28 6.30
C HIS A 345 11.29 22.74 7.57
N LEU A 346 10.07 22.26 7.81
CA LEU A 346 9.32 22.61 9.03
C LEU A 346 9.96 22.02 10.29
N ARG A 347 10.53 20.82 10.18
CA ARG A 347 11.25 20.20 11.30
C ARG A 347 12.49 21.00 11.71
N PHE A 348 13.32 21.39 10.75
CA PHE A 348 14.55 22.15 11.00
C PHE A 348 14.29 23.63 11.27
N GLY A 349 13.46 24.29 10.46
CA GLY A 349 13.28 25.73 10.51
C GLY A 349 12.22 26.20 11.49
N LYS A 350 11.21 25.40 11.81
CA LYS A 350 10.07 25.78 12.66
C LYS A 350 9.89 24.89 13.89
N ASN A 351 10.84 23.99 14.15
CA ASN A 351 10.82 23.06 15.29
C ASN A 351 9.49 22.25 15.39
N TRP A 352 8.99 21.78 14.22
CA TRP A 352 7.83 20.91 14.17
C TRP A 352 8.22 19.48 14.59
N ILE A 353 8.26 19.24 15.90
CA ILE A 353 8.57 17.94 16.51
C ILE A 353 7.32 17.30 17.12
N GLY A 354 7.38 16.02 17.38
CA GLY A 354 6.34 15.30 18.09
C GLY A 354 5.04 15.18 17.29
N GLU A 355 3.94 15.65 17.85
CA GLU A 355 2.60 15.50 17.25
C GLU A 355 2.49 16.08 15.84
N LYS A 356 3.11 17.24 15.57
CA LYS A 356 3.08 17.87 14.25
C LYS A 356 3.82 17.03 13.21
N SER A 357 5.00 16.49 13.56
CA SER A 357 5.74 15.56 12.70
C SER A 357 4.95 14.27 12.44
N ALA A 358 4.29 13.72 13.46
CA ALA A 358 3.49 12.50 13.33
C ALA A 358 2.31 12.70 12.36
N TRP A 359 1.61 13.83 12.42
CA TRP A 359 0.54 14.16 11.46
C TRP A 359 1.06 14.34 10.05
N MET A 360 2.21 14.99 9.89
CA MET A 360 2.84 15.11 8.57
C MET A 360 3.26 13.74 8.02
N ALA A 361 3.80 12.85 8.85
CA ALA A 361 4.15 11.50 8.42
C ALA A 361 2.92 10.71 7.92
N ILE A 362 1.77 10.86 8.58
CA ILE A 362 0.49 10.28 8.12
C ILE A 362 0.07 10.88 6.77
N GLY A 363 0.12 12.19 6.62
CA GLY A 363 -0.20 12.85 5.36
C GLY A 363 0.73 12.42 4.23
N GLY A 364 2.03 12.30 4.51
CA GLY A 364 3.03 11.83 3.55
C GLY A 364 2.77 10.41 3.05
N PHE A 365 2.41 9.48 3.94
CA PHE A 365 2.00 8.15 3.55
C PHE A 365 0.72 8.16 2.69
N GLY A 366 -0.25 9.02 3.04
CA GLY A 366 -1.44 9.21 2.22
C GLY A 366 -1.10 9.64 0.79
N ILE A 367 -0.14 10.55 0.61
CA ILE A 367 0.34 10.99 -0.71
C ILE A 367 1.05 9.83 -1.44
N ILE A 368 1.89 9.04 -0.75
CA ILE A 368 2.54 7.86 -1.35
C ILE A 368 1.49 6.87 -1.86
N VAL A 369 0.51 6.51 -1.02
CA VAL A 369 -0.56 5.57 -1.41
C VAL A 369 -1.41 6.14 -2.54
N PHE A 370 -1.73 7.44 -2.50
CA PHE A 370 -2.46 8.10 -3.58
C PHE A 370 -1.70 8.00 -4.92
N ASN A 371 -0.40 8.29 -4.91
CA ASN A 371 0.44 8.19 -6.11
C ASN A 371 0.53 6.73 -6.61
N GLN A 372 0.76 5.78 -5.72
CA GLN A 372 0.96 4.38 -6.10
C GLN A 372 -0.33 3.66 -6.51
N VAL A 373 -1.47 4.01 -5.91
CA VAL A 373 -2.74 3.32 -6.12
C VAL A 373 -3.67 4.15 -7.00
N PHE A 374 -4.07 5.33 -6.55
CA PHE A 374 -5.10 6.12 -7.22
C PHE A 374 -4.65 6.64 -8.58
N VAL A 375 -3.43 7.16 -8.68
CA VAL A 375 -2.88 7.65 -9.95
C VAL A 375 -2.77 6.50 -10.97
N ASN A 376 -2.34 5.31 -10.53
CA ASN A 376 -2.28 4.14 -11.41
C ASN A 376 -3.65 3.67 -11.89
N LEU A 377 -4.61 3.60 -10.98
CA LEU A 377 -5.90 2.96 -11.27
C LEU A 377 -6.92 3.92 -11.88
N VAL A 378 -6.88 5.21 -11.53
CA VAL A 378 -7.96 6.15 -11.87
C VAL A 378 -7.54 7.14 -12.94
N ILE A 379 -6.29 7.62 -12.91
CA ILE A 379 -5.82 8.65 -13.82
C ILE A 379 -5.07 7.99 -14.97
N ALA A 380 -5.65 8.05 -16.19
CA ALA A 380 -4.97 7.56 -17.39
C ALA A 380 -3.72 8.42 -17.70
N GLY A 381 -2.61 7.77 -18.08
CA GLY A 381 -1.36 8.44 -18.45
C GLY A 381 -0.39 7.45 -19.09
N LEU A 382 0.80 7.94 -19.46
CA LEU A 382 1.84 7.11 -20.09
C LEU A 382 2.34 5.96 -19.19
N HIS A 383 2.09 6.04 -17.89
CA HIS A 383 2.48 5.04 -16.89
C HIS A 383 1.33 4.11 -16.46
N SER A 384 0.18 4.14 -17.11
CA SER A 384 -0.95 3.26 -16.77
C SER A 384 -0.77 1.89 -17.41
N TYR A 385 0.04 1.05 -16.78
CA TYR A 385 0.31 -0.36 -17.16
C TYR A 385 -0.46 -1.35 -16.24
N ALA A 386 -1.56 -0.93 -15.64
CA ALA A 386 -2.39 -1.76 -14.77
C ALA A 386 -3.56 -2.39 -15.55
#